data_77248b62f3ffea1933f08de2afa47803
#
_entry.id   77248b62f3ffea1933f08de2afa47803
#
_cell.length_a   1.000
_cell.length_b   1.000
_cell.length_c   1.000
_cell.angle_alpha   90.00
_cell.angle_beta   90.00
_cell.angle_gamma   90.00
#
_symmetry.space_group_name_H-M   'P 1'
#
loop_
_entity.id
_entity.type
_entity.pdbx_description
1 polymer ?
#
loop_
_entity_poly.entity_id
_entity_poly.type
_entity_poly.pdbx_seq_one_letter_code
_entity_poly.pdbx_strand_id
1 'polypeptide(L)'
;FRLLELAPAESRSAKGREAGQGARAWEISIDQVRELESFITTTSARGHARVVLVDPAETLSTPAANALLKMLEEPGENTWFLLVTHLPGQMPATVRSRCRAVAVPQPPEAEALQWLVRSAELSDTDARQLLAWSGMAPLHARDLADPSHLTVYRTLLSSLSALPDTGLDTVADKATTVPSVTWYYLLLRWISDLLRAHAGAAPRF
;
A
#
# COMPACT_ATOMS: atom_id res chain seq x y z
N PHE A 1 -20.92 -8.66 -13.18
CA PHE A 1 -19.58 -8.28 -12.78
C PHE A 1 -19.19 -9.10 -11.56
N ARG A 2 -18.08 -9.82 -11.65
CA ARG A 2 -17.49 -10.58 -10.54
C ARG A 2 -16.05 -10.09 -10.36
N LEU A 3 -15.70 -9.72 -9.13
CA LEU A 3 -14.36 -9.31 -8.74
C LEU A 3 -13.73 -10.41 -7.89
N LEU A 4 -12.48 -10.76 -8.19
CA LEU A 4 -11.62 -11.56 -7.34
C LEU A 4 -10.35 -10.76 -7.04
N GLU A 5 -10.04 -10.62 -5.77
CA GLU A 5 -8.86 -9.91 -5.28
C GLU A 5 -7.80 -10.92 -4.82
N LEU A 6 -6.58 -10.74 -5.29
CA LEU A 6 -5.38 -11.39 -4.80
C LEU A 6 -4.57 -10.40 -3.98
N ALA A 7 -4.36 -10.72 -2.72
CA ALA A 7 -3.53 -9.94 -1.81
C ALA A 7 -2.72 -10.88 -0.91
N PRO A 8 -1.60 -10.42 -0.33
CA PRO A 8 -0.84 -11.20 0.64
C PRO A 8 -1.69 -11.68 1.82
N ALA A 9 -1.32 -12.82 2.40
CA ALA A 9 -2.11 -13.48 3.46
C ALA A 9 -2.35 -12.59 4.68
N GLU A 10 -1.43 -11.71 5.03
CA GLU A 10 -1.61 -10.77 6.16
C GLU A 10 -2.74 -9.76 5.94
N SER A 11 -2.97 -9.33 4.71
CA SER A 11 -4.07 -8.42 4.40
C SER A 11 -5.45 -9.09 4.47
N ARG A 12 -5.48 -10.42 4.43
CA ARG A 12 -6.70 -11.26 4.54
C ARG A 12 -7.02 -11.74 5.94
N SER A 13 -6.18 -11.45 6.95
CA SER A 13 -6.29 -11.97 8.33
C SER A 13 -7.57 -11.59 9.07
N ALA A 14 -8.48 -10.84 8.47
CA ALA A 14 -9.81 -10.62 9.04
C ALA A 14 -10.76 -11.82 8.87
N LYS A 15 -10.41 -12.86 8.07
CA LYS A 15 -11.24 -14.08 7.89
C LYS A 15 -10.37 -15.33 7.77
N GLY A 16 -10.00 -15.91 8.92
CA GLY A 16 -9.48 -17.24 9.18
C GLY A 16 -9.24 -18.18 8.00
N ARG A 17 -7.98 -18.26 7.53
CA ARG A 17 -7.40 -19.45 6.90
C ARG A 17 -5.94 -19.50 7.27
N GLU A 18 -5.50 -20.68 7.76
CA GLU A 18 -4.10 -20.96 8.06
C GLU A 18 -3.25 -20.84 6.79
N ALA A 19 -2.16 -20.06 6.87
CA ALA A 19 -1.16 -19.96 5.81
C ALA A 19 -0.50 -21.34 5.65
N GLY A 20 -0.53 -21.89 4.43
CA GLY A 20 0.19 -23.11 4.09
C GLY A 20 1.69 -22.96 4.39
N GLN A 21 2.29 -24.01 4.96
CA GLN A 21 3.71 -24.05 5.32
C GLN A 21 4.59 -23.74 4.10
N GLY A 22 5.27 -22.59 4.12
CA GLY A 22 6.28 -22.19 3.13
C GLY A 22 6.06 -20.86 2.41
N ALA A 23 4.86 -20.27 2.43
CA ALA A 23 4.64 -18.94 1.87
C ALA A 23 5.00 -17.87 2.91
N ARG A 24 5.83 -16.89 2.52
CA ARG A 24 6.04 -15.70 3.34
C ARG A 24 4.70 -14.96 3.42
N ALA A 25 4.26 -14.59 4.61
CA ALA A 25 2.94 -14.00 4.86
C ALA A 25 2.64 -12.73 4.02
N TRP A 26 3.68 -12.07 3.50
CA TRP A 26 3.60 -10.87 2.68
C TRP A 26 3.70 -11.13 1.16
N GLU A 27 3.77 -12.38 0.71
CA GLU A 27 3.83 -12.75 -0.71
C GLU A 27 2.49 -13.31 -1.20
N ILE A 28 2.14 -12.99 -2.45
CA ILE A 28 1.06 -13.66 -3.17
C ILE A 28 1.62 -14.99 -3.70
N SER A 29 1.07 -16.10 -3.20
CA SER A 29 1.55 -17.45 -3.50
C SER A 29 1.03 -17.99 -4.84
N ILE A 30 1.71 -19.01 -5.36
CA ILE A 30 1.26 -19.74 -6.56
C ILE A 30 -0.12 -20.38 -6.38
N ASP A 31 -0.44 -20.85 -5.16
CA ASP A 31 -1.72 -21.52 -4.90
C ASP A 31 -2.89 -20.53 -5.01
N GLN A 32 -2.69 -19.30 -4.57
CA GLN A 32 -3.67 -18.22 -4.74
C GLN A 32 -3.90 -17.92 -6.24
N VAL A 33 -2.83 -17.92 -7.05
CA VAL A 33 -2.95 -17.71 -8.51
C VAL A 33 -3.62 -18.91 -9.19
N ARG A 34 -3.34 -20.14 -8.77
CA ARG A 34 -4.01 -21.34 -9.28
C ARG A 34 -5.52 -21.35 -9.00
N GLU A 35 -5.95 -20.81 -7.87
CA GLU A 35 -7.38 -20.65 -7.58
C GLU A 35 -8.09 -19.76 -8.62
N LEU A 36 -7.37 -18.84 -9.28
CA LEU A 36 -7.93 -18.02 -10.36
C LEU A 36 -8.32 -18.86 -11.59
N GLU A 37 -7.61 -19.94 -11.91
CA GLU A 37 -7.93 -20.75 -13.08
C GLU A 37 -9.38 -21.24 -13.02
N SER A 38 -9.83 -21.69 -11.86
CA SER A 38 -11.21 -22.10 -11.64
C SER A 38 -12.20 -20.96 -11.79
N PHE A 39 -11.83 -19.77 -11.33
CA PHE A 39 -12.65 -18.56 -11.45
C PHE A 39 -12.80 -18.10 -12.90
N ILE A 40 -11.70 -18.16 -13.68
CA ILE A 40 -11.65 -17.71 -15.08
C ILE A 40 -12.34 -18.73 -15.99
N THR A 41 -12.16 -20.05 -15.75
CA THR A 41 -12.72 -21.11 -16.58
C THR A 41 -14.20 -21.38 -16.31
N THR A 42 -14.69 -21.01 -15.12
CA THR A 42 -16.11 -21.17 -14.80
C THR A 42 -16.95 -20.30 -15.73
N THR A 43 -17.73 -20.93 -16.61
CA THR A 43 -18.58 -20.22 -17.55
C THR A 43 -19.55 -19.31 -16.81
N SER A 44 -19.49 -18.01 -17.10
CA SER A 44 -20.46 -17.07 -16.59
C SER A 44 -21.80 -17.32 -17.29
N ALA A 45 -22.73 -17.99 -16.65
CA ALA A 45 -24.07 -18.29 -17.19
C ALA A 45 -24.88 -17.05 -17.62
N ARG A 46 -24.34 -15.83 -17.37
CA ARG A 46 -25.00 -14.54 -17.65
C ARG A 46 -24.14 -13.52 -18.40
N GLY A 47 -23.01 -13.93 -19.00
CA GLY A 47 -22.16 -13.01 -19.80
C GLY A 47 -21.53 -11.86 -19.01
N HIS A 48 -21.42 -11.97 -17.68
CA HIS A 48 -20.83 -10.91 -16.87
C HIS A 48 -19.32 -10.80 -17.03
N ALA A 49 -18.81 -9.57 -17.07
CA ALA A 49 -17.37 -9.32 -17.03
C ALA A 49 -16.76 -9.84 -15.71
N ARG A 50 -15.58 -10.43 -15.81
CA ARG A 50 -14.75 -10.83 -14.67
C ARG A 50 -13.61 -9.86 -14.52
N VAL A 51 -13.32 -9.46 -13.31
CA VAL A 51 -12.16 -8.63 -12.99
C VAL A 51 -11.33 -9.34 -11.95
N VAL A 52 -10.06 -9.50 -12.24
CA VAL A 52 -9.05 -10.01 -11.32
C VAL A 52 -8.21 -8.82 -10.89
N LEU A 53 -8.23 -8.50 -9.60
CA LEU A 53 -7.40 -7.48 -8.99
C LEU A 53 -6.23 -8.14 -8.28
N VAL A 54 -5.01 -7.73 -8.60
CA VAL A 54 -3.77 -8.16 -7.94
C VAL A 54 -3.15 -6.94 -7.29
N ASP A 55 -3.17 -6.86 -5.94
CA ASP A 55 -2.73 -5.70 -5.17
C ASP A 55 -2.06 -6.12 -3.85
N PRO A 56 -0.81 -5.74 -3.61
CA PRO A 56 0.16 -5.16 -4.56
C PRO A 56 0.84 -6.22 -5.43
N ALA A 57 0.95 -5.95 -6.74
CA ALA A 57 1.44 -6.93 -7.71
C ALA A 57 2.94 -7.25 -7.61
N GLU A 58 3.74 -6.35 -7.03
CA GLU A 58 5.15 -6.58 -6.74
C GLU A 58 5.39 -7.67 -5.67
N THR A 59 4.35 -8.06 -4.93
CA THR A 59 4.43 -9.13 -3.92
C THR A 59 4.19 -10.53 -4.49
N LEU A 60 3.95 -10.64 -5.80
CA LEU A 60 3.86 -11.96 -6.46
C LEU A 60 5.18 -12.72 -6.29
N SER A 61 5.12 -13.92 -5.70
CA SER A 61 6.25 -14.82 -5.72
C SER A 61 6.63 -15.19 -7.18
N THR A 62 7.88 -15.52 -7.43
CA THR A 62 8.32 -15.90 -8.79
C THR A 62 7.47 -17.02 -9.41
N PRO A 63 7.13 -18.10 -8.67
CA PRO A 63 6.22 -19.12 -9.19
C PRO A 63 4.80 -18.60 -9.48
N ALA A 64 4.28 -17.69 -8.64
CA ALA A 64 2.97 -17.08 -8.85
C ALA A 64 2.94 -16.20 -10.10
N ALA A 65 3.96 -15.37 -10.27
CA ALA A 65 4.11 -14.53 -11.45
C ALA A 65 4.17 -15.37 -12.74
N ASN A 66 4.93 -16.47 -12.74
CA ASN A 66 5.02 -17.38 -13.89
C ASN A 66 3.67 -18.08 -14.19
N ALA A 67 2.94 -18.49 -13.16
CA ALA A 67 1.60 -19.07 -13.34
C ALA A 67 0.62 -18.05 -13.94
N LEU A 68 0.74 -16.77 -13.57
CA LEU A 68 -0.12 -15.71 -14.08
C LEU A 68 0.11 -15.41 -15.57
N LEU A 69 1.34 -15.64 -16.11
CA LEU A 69 1.67 -15.32 -17.49
C LEU A 69 0.72 -15.96 -18.50
N LYS A 70 0.38 -17.22 -18.30
CA LYS A 70 -0.54 -17.95 -19.20
C LYS A 70 -1.92 -17.27 -19.25
N MET A 71 -2.42 -16.84 -18.11
CA MET A 71 -3.73 -16.18 -18.03
C MET A 71 -3.69 -14.75 -18.60
N LEU A 72 -2.54 -14.08 -18.55
CA LEU A 72 -2.36 -12.77 -19.18
C LEU A 72 -2.23 -12.86 -20.71
N GLU A 73 -1.65 -13.94 -21.23
CA GLU A 73 -1.53 -14.18 -22.68
C GLU A 73 -2.87 -14.56 -23.31
N GLU A 74 -3.64 -15.41 -22.63
CA GLU A 74 -4.92 -15.94 -23.10
C GLU A 74 -6.01 -15.69 -22.05
N PRO A 75 -6.38 -14.43 -21.80
CA PRO A 75 -7.45 -14.12 -20.89
C PRO A 75 -8.76 -14.67 -21.45
N GLY A 76 -9.52 -15.37 -20.63
CA GLY A 76 -10.86 -15.85 -21.03
C GLY A 76 -11.75 -14.69 -21.46
N GLU A 77 -12.82 -14.98 -22.24
CA GLU A 77 -13.77 -13.97 -22.69
C GLU A 77 -14.28 -13.09 -21.54
N ASN A 78 -14.36 -11.78 -21.77
CA ASN A 78 -14.80 -10.78 -20.79
C ASN A 78 -14.02 -10.81 -19.46
N THR A 79 -12.73 -11.16 -19.50
CA THR A 79 -11.86 -11.20 -18.33
C THR A 79 -10.85 -10.04 -18.37
N TRP A 80 -10.75 -9.32 -17.27
CA TRP A 80 -9.86 -8.16 -17.11
C TRP A 80 -8.93 -8.41 -15.93
N PHE A 81 -7.64 -8.14 -16.12
CA PHE A 81 -6.63 -8.17 -15.08
C PHE A 81 -6.22 -6.74 -14.73
N LEU A 82 -6.35 -6.38 -13.47
CA LEU A 82 -5.88 -5.12 -12.90
C LEU A 82 -4.73 -5.43 -11.93
N LEU A 83 -3.52 -5.10 -12.33
CA LEU A 83 -2.33 -5.25 -11.50
C LEU A 83 -1.95 -3.89 -10.94
N VAL A 84 -2.11 -3.72 -9.64
CA VAL A 84 -1.74 -2.48 -8.94
C VAL A 84 -0.34 -2.65 -8.36
N THR A 85 0.54 -1.70 -8.61
CA THR A 85 1.91 -1.73 -8.08
C THR A 85 2.39 -0.33 -7.71
N HIS A 86 3.08 -0.24 -6.57
CA HIS A 86 3.80 0.95 -6.14
C HIS A 86 5.27 0.93 -6.57
N LEU A 87 5.78 -0.25 -6.94
CA LEU A 87 7.17 -0.49 -7.28
C LEU A 87 7.29 -1.22 -8.64
N PRO A 88 6.92 -0.56 -9.75
CA PRO A 88 6.87 -1.21 -11.06
C PRO A 88 8.22 -1.80 -11.50
N GLY A 89 9.33 -1.28 -10.96
CA GLY A 89 10.67 -1.84 -11.18
C GLY A 89 10.91 -3.21 -10.53
N GLN A 90 10.14 -3.58 -9.52
CA GLN A 90 10.25 -4.88 -8.83
C GLN A 90 9.36 -5.95 -9.48
N MET A 91 8.42 -5.56 -10.32
CA MET A 91 7.63 -6.53 -11.06
C MET A 91 8.47 -7.25 -12.14
N PRO A 92 8.27 -8.57 -12.32
CA PRO A 92 8.95 -9.31 -13.39
C PRO A 92 8.68 -8.67 -14.76
N ALA A 93 9.75 -8.50 -15.55
CA ALA A 93 9.65 -7.92 -16.88
C ALA A 93 8.67 -8.68 -17.80
N THR A 94 8.58 -10.00 -17.60
CA THR A 94 7.67 -10.91 -18.32
C THR A 94 6.19 -10.59 -18.05
N VAL A 95 5.84 -10.20 -16.82
CA VAL A 95 4.48 -9.76 -16.47
C VAL A 95 4.23 -8.37 -17.06
N ARG A 96 5.17 -7.43 -16.85
CA ARG A 96 5.02 -6.06 -17.35
C ARG A 96 4.85 -5.97 -18.86
N SER A 97 5.55 -6.82 -19.63
CA SER A 97 5.49 -6.82 -21.10
C SER A 97 4.11 -7.24 -21.65
N ARG A 98 3.29 -7.90 -20.83
CA ARG A 98 1.94 -8.36 -21.19
C ARG A 98 0.83 -7.46 -20.66
N CYS A 99 1.19 -6.40 -19.94
CA CYS A 99 0.26 -5.46 -19.36
C CYS A 99 0.43 -4.07 -19.99
N ARG A 100 -0.69 -3.37 -20.16
CA ARG A 100 -0.64 -1.94 -20.49
C ARG A 100 -0.41 -1.15 -19.20
N ALA A 101 0.69 -0.42 -19.12
CA ALA A 101 0.94 0.46 -17.99
C ALA A 101 0.03 1.69 -18.05
N VAL A 102 -0.61 1.97 -16.93
CA VAL A 102 -1.41 3.18 -16.69
C VAL A 102 -0.84 3.86 -15.46
N ALA A 103 -0.27 5.04 -15.64
CA ALA A 103 0.21 5.84 -14.51
C ALA A 103 -0.98 6.50 -13.82
N VAL A 104 -1.09 6.30 -12.52
CA VAL A 104 -2.04 7.00 -11.65
C VAL A 104 -1.27 8.08 -10.90
N PRO A 105 -1.35 9.36 -11.32
CA PRO A 105 -0.62 10.43 -10.67
C PRO A 105 -1.22 10.72 -9.29
N GLN A 106 -0.37 11.25 -8.39
CA GLN A 106 -0.88 11.83 -7.15
C GLN A 106 -1.78 13.03 -7.49
N PRO A 107 -2.87 13.24 -6.74
CA PRO A 107 -3.70 14.41 -6.94
C PRO A 107 -2.91 15.69 -6.62
N PRO A 108 -3.25 16.84 -7.25
CA PRO A 108 -2.69 18.12 -6.86
C PRO A 108 -2.93 18.39 -5.37
N GLU A 109 -1.95 19.00 -4.70
CA GLU A 109 -2.02 19.26 -3.24
C GLU A 109 -3.29 19.98 -2.83
N ALA A 110 -3.69 21.00 -3.60
CA ALA A 110 -4.89 21.78 -3.32
C ALA A 110 -6.18 20.92 -3.34
N GLU A 111 -6.28 19.98 -4.29
CA GLU A 111 -7.42 19.08 -4.40
C GLU A 111 -7.43 18.05 -3.25
N ALA A 112 -6.26 17.47 -2.97
CA ALA A 112 -6.09 16.53 -1.87
C ALA A 112 -6.44 17.16 -0.53
N LEU A 113 -6.00 18.41 -0.30
CA LEU A 113 -6.30 19.17 0.90
C LEU A 113 -7.80 19.45 1.05
N GLN A 114 -8.42 20.00 0.00
CA GLN A 114 -9.86 20.28 0.03
C GLN A 114 -10.70 19.03 0.25
N TRP A 115 -10.30 17.92 -0.35
CA TRP A 115 -10.96 16.65 -0.14
C TRP A 115 -10.81 16.16 1.30
N LEU A 116 -9.60 16.23 1.87
CA LEU A 116 -9.29 15.77 3.23
C LEU A 116 -10.04 16.60 4.28
N VAL A 117 -10.04 17.93 4.16
CA VAL A 117 -10.80 18.82 5.04
C VAL A 117 -12.28 18.44 5.08
N ARG A 118 -12.88 18.17 3.92
CA ARG A 118 -14.31 17.80 3.83
C ARG A 118 -14.60 16.38 4.30
N SER A 119 -13.72 15.41 3.99
CA SER A 119 -13.98 13.99 4.26
C SER A 119 -13.68 13.57 5.69
N ALA A 120 -12.81 14.29 6.39
CA ALA A 120 -12.40 14.01 7.77
C ALA A 120 -12.79 15.13 8.76
N GLU A 121 -13.54 16.15 8.31
CA GLU A 121 -13.99 17.29 9.12
C GLU A 121 -12.84 17.99 9.88
N LEU A 122 -11.70 18.13 9.21
CA LEU A 122 -10.47 18.66 9.81
C LEU A 122 -10.34 20.17 9.57
N SER A 123 -9.55 20.83 10.44
CA SER A 123 -9.05 22.17 10.14
C SER A 123 -8.05 22.12 8.96
N ASP A 124 -7.89 23.23 8.25
CA ASP A 124 -6.91 23.36 7.16
C ASP A 124 -5.48 23.03 7.63
N THR A 125 -5.15 23.44 8.84
CA THR A 125 -3.83 23.19 9.44
C THR A 125 -3.59 21.70 9.70
N ASP A 126 -4.55 21.03 10.33
CA ASP A 126 -4.43 19.59 10.62
C ASP A 126 -4.42 18.76 9.34
N ALA A 127 -5.25 19.14 8.37
CA ALA A 127 -5.29 18.46 7.07
C ALA A 127 -3.96 18.58 6.32
N ARG A 128 -3.31 19.76 6.31
CA ARG A 128 -1.97 19.93 5.72
C ARG A 128 -0.93 19.08 6.42
N GLN A 129 -0.95 19.04 7.73
CA GLN A 129 -0.02 18.25 8.52
C GLN A 129 -0.18 16.75 8.25
N LEU A 130 -1.43 16.26 8.24
CA LEU A 130 -1.71 14.86 7.93
C LEU A 130 -1.36 14.49 6.49
N LEU A 131 -1.62 15.38 5.55
CA LEU A 131 -1.27 15.17 4.15
C LEU A 131 0.26 15.08 3.97
N ALA A 132 1.02 15.94 4.65
CA ALA A 132 2.47 15.84 4.70
C ALA A 132 2.90 14.50 5.31
N TRP A 133 2.40 14.12 6.47
CA TRP A 133 2.75 12.85 7.14
C TRP A 133 2.38 11.62 6.33
N SER A 134 1.29 11.66 5.56
CA SER A 134 0.90 10.56 4.67
C SER A 134 1.74 10.47 3.37
N GLY A 135 2.65 11.45 3.13
CA GLY A 135 3.40 11.56 1.89
C GLY A 135 2.55 11.97 0.70
N MET A 136 1.63 12.89 0.94
CA MET A 136 0.68 13.41 -0.05
C MET A 136 -0.33 12.37 -0.54
N ALA A 137 -0.60 11.34 0.27
CA ALA A 137 -1.61 10.30 -0.01
C ALA A 137 -2.90 10.62 0.78
N PRO A 138 -3.95 11.20 0.17
CA PRO A 138 -5.10 11.72 0.91
C PRO A 138 -5.93 10.63 1.60
N LEU A 139 -6.05 9.44 1.03
CA LEU A 139 -6.73 8.33 1.70
C LEU A 139 -5.98 7.89 2.96
N HIS A 140 -4.65 7.77 2.89
CA HIS A 140 -3.84 7.46 4.06
C HIS A 140 -3.87 8.59 5.09
N ALA A 141 -3.86 9.87 4.64
CA ALA A 141 -4.04 11.01 5.53
C ALA A 141 -5.36 10.95 6.29
N ARG A 142 -6.45 10.54 5.64
CA ARG A 142 -7.74 10.35 6.28
C ARG A 142 -7.71 9.24 7.33
N ASP A 143 -7.04 8.13 7.05
CA ASP A 143 -6.90 7.02 8.01
C ASP A 143 -6.05 7.44 9.22
N LEU A 144 -5.08 8.34 9.02
CA LEU A 144 -4.30 8.96 10.11
C LEU A 144 -5.09 9.97 10.93
N ALA A 145 -6.21 10.48 10.43
CA ALA A 145 -7.07 11.40 11.16
C ALA A 145 -7.79 10.75 12.36
N ASP A 146 -7.81 9.41 12.44
CA ASP A 146 -8.29 8.71 13.62
C ASP A 146 -7.51 9.15 14.87
N PRO A 147 -8.20 9.54 15.97
CA PRO A 147 -7.53 10.03 17.18
C PRO A 147 -6.49 9.09 17.77
N SER A 148 -6.68 7.78 17.60
CA SER A 148 -5.71 6.77 18.05
C SER A 148 -4.41 6.85 17.26
N HIS A 149 -4.48 7.00 15.95
CA HIS A 149 -3.33 7.16 15.08
C HIS A 149 -2.64 8.52 15.28
N LEU A 150 -3.42 9.59 15.37
CA LEU A 150 -2.89 10.95 15.59
C LEU A 150 -2.04 11.05 16.86
N THR A 151 -2.51 10.47 17.97
CA THR A 151 -1.78 10.48 19.22
C THR A 151 -0.43 9.80 19.08
N VAL A 152 -0.41 8.64 18.42
CA VAL A 152 0.79 7.87 18.14
C VAL A 152 1.78 8.69 17.30
N TYR A 153 1.33 9.26 16.20
CA TYR A 153 2.17 10.06 15.30
C TYR A 153 2.76 11.29 16.00
N ARG A 154 1.95 12.05 16.75
CA ARG A 154 2.42 13.21 17.52
C ARG A 154 3.47 12.83 18.57
N THR A 155 3.25 11.72 19.27
CA THR A 155 4.20 11.22 20.26
C THR A 155 5.54 10.82 19.63
N LEU A 156 5.51 10.15 18.49
CA LEU A 156 6.72 9.74 17.77
C LEU A 156 7.47 10.94 17.22
N LEU A 157 6.79 11.87 16.55
CA LEU A 157 7.42 13.07 15.99
C LEU A 157 8.00 13.97 17.07
N SER A 158 7.28 14.16 18.19
CA SER A 158 7.82 14.94 19.32
C SER A 158 9.07 14.28 19.92
N SER A 159 9.12 12.95 19.92
CA SER A 159 10.29 12.21 20.40
C SER A 159 11.47 12.32 19.47
N LEU A 160 11.24 12.27 18.16
CA LEU A 160 12.28 12.45 17.14
C LEU A 160 12.80 13.88 17.09
N SER A 161 11.92 14.88 17.22
CA SER A 161 12.33 16.29 17.24
C SER A 161 13.09 16.68 18.51
N ALA A 162 12.94 15.93 19.59
CA ALA A 162 13.70 16.11 20.82
C ALA A 162 15.11 15.49 20.79
N LEU A 163 15.48 14.78 19.72
CA LEU A 163 16.86 14.37 19.50
C LEU A 163 17.70 15.61 19.10
N PRO A 164 18.91 15.81 19.62
CA PRO A 164 19.73 14.90 20.44
C PRO A 164 19.55 15.02 21.96
N ASP A 165 18.65 15.88 22.43
CA ASP A 165 18.50 16.17 23.88
C ASP A 165 17.92 15.00 24.66
N THR A 166 17.10 14.17 24.00
CA THR A 166 16.55 12.92 24.56
C THR A 166 17.37 11.74 24.06
N GLY A 167 17.72 10.83 24.96
CA GLY A 167 18.46 9.62 24.61
C GLY A 167 17.66 8.72 23.66
N LEU A 168 18.35 7.99 22.78
CA LEU A 168 17.75 7.04 21.84
C LEU A 168 16.89 5.98 22.54
N ASP A 169 17.24 5.60 23.78
CA ASP A 169 16.49 4.64 24.57
C ASP A 169 15.04 5.09 24.83
N THR A 170 14.85 6.39 25.13
CA THR A 170 13.50 6.96 25.34
C THR A 170 12.65 6.92 24.06
N VAL A 171 13.28 7.13 22.91
CA VAL A 171 12.60 7.03 21.60
C VAL A 171 12.27 5.57 21.28
N ALA A 172 13.20 4.66 21.56
CA ALA A 172 13.00 3.22 21.34
C ALA A 172 11.86 2.67 22.22
N ASP A 173 11.78 3.05 23.48
CA ASP A 173 10.70 2.63 24.39
C ASP A 173 9.33 3.08 23.87
N LYS A 174 9.21 4.31 23.38
CA LYS A 174 7.96 4.81 22.80
C LYS A 174 7.64 4.10 21.47
N ALA A 175 8.65 3.76 20.68
CA ALA A 175 8.47 3.03 19.43
C ALA A 175 7.89 1.63 19.65
N THR A 176 8.16 0.98 20.78
CA THR A 176 7.59 -0.36 21.09
C THR A 176 6.07 -0.36 21.24
N THR A 177 5.47 0.78 21.53
CA THR A 177 4.01 0.93 21.68
C THR A 177 3.27 1.10 20.37
N VAL A 178 4.00 1.18 19.24
CA VAL A 178 3.47 1.49 17.92
C VAL A 178 3.73 0.32 16.99
N PRO A 179 2.81 -0.02 16.05
CA PRO A 179 3.08 -1.01 15.03
C PRO A 179 4.37 -0.72 14.28
N SER A 180 5.24 -1.70 14.15
CA SER A 180 6.58 -1.57 13.56
C SER A 180 6.57 -0.97 12.15
N VAL A 181 5.55 -1.27 11.37
CA VAL A 181 5.35 -0.74 10.01
C VAL A 181 5.13 0.78 10.04
N THR A 182 4.30 1.28 10.95
CA THR A 182 4.03 2.72 11.12
C THR A 182 5.30 3.47 11.51
N TRP A 183 6.05 2.92 12.47
CA TRP A 183 7.32 3.47 12.92
C TRP A 183 8.37 3.54 11.78
N TYR A 184 8.47 2.46 11.01
CA TYR A 184 9.39 2.38 9.89
C TYR A 184 9.13 3.48 8.83
N TYR A 185 7.88 3.65 8.41
CA TYR A 185 7.53 4.69 7.43
C TYR A 185 7.74 6.11 7.97
N LEU A 186 7.42 6.37 9.23
CA LEU A 186 7.68 7.66 9.86
C LEU A 186 9.17 7.98 9.89
N LEU A 187 9.99 7.02 10.32
CA LEU A 187 11.43 7.18 10.40
C LEU A 187 12.04 7.45 9.02
N LEU A 188 11.65 6.70 8.00
CA LEU A 188 12.11 6.91 6.63
C LEU A 188 11.78 8.33 6.13
N ARG A 189 10.59 8.82 6.42
CA ARG A 189 10.16 10.17 6.02
C ARG A 189 10.95 11.23 6.76
N TRP A 190 11.07 11.09 8.06
CA TRP A 190 11.87 12.00 8.88
C TRP A 190 13.33 12.09 8.41
N ILE A 191 13.97 10.95 8.14
CA ILE A 191 15.33 10.89 7.57
C ILE A 191 15.36 11.57 6.19
N SER A 192 14.36 11.31 5.34
CA SER A 192 14.27 11.93 4.02
C SER A 192 14.22 13.47 4.13
N ASP A 193 13.49 14.00 5.10
CA ASP A 193 13.39 15.46 5.31
C ASP A 193 14.67 16.05 5.89
N LEU A 194 15.34 15.33 6.78
CA LEU A 194 16.67 15.74 7.24
C LEU A 194 17.66 15.82 6.08
N LEU A 195 17.67 14.83 5.19
CA LEU A 195 18.54 14.83 4.02
C LEU A 195 18.18 15.97 3.05
N ARG A 196 16.89 16.28 2.86
CA ARG A 196 16.43 17.41 2.06
C ARG A 196 16.86 18.74 2.66
N ALA A 197 16.66 18.94 3.96
CA ALA A 197 17.09 20.13 4.68
C ALA A 197 18.61 20.30 4.57
N HIS A 198 19.37 19.23 4.73
CA HIS A 198 20.84 19.26 4.56
C HIS A 198 21.25 19.62 3.12
N ALA A 199 20.48 19.20 2.12
CA ALA A 199 20.68 19.55 0.71
C ALA A 199 20.15 20.95 0.32
N GLY A 200 19.66 21.74 1.29
CA GLY A 200 19.10 23.07 1.04
C GLY A 200 17.69 23.08 0.45
N ALA A 201 17.01 21.94 0.42
CA ALA A 201 15.63 21.84 -0.02
C ALA A 201 14.66 21.96 1.17
N ALA A 202 13.47 22.54 0.95
CA ALA A 202 12.46 22.63 2.01
C ALA A 202 12.03 21.24 2.49
N PRO A 203 11.92 21.00 3.81
CA PRO A 203 11.32 19.79 4.34
C PRO A 203 9.83 19.70 3.93
N ARG A 204 9.29 18.50 3.92
CA ARG A 204 7.88 18.27 3.59
C ARG A 204 7.00 18.01 4.83
N PHE A 205 7.65 17.72 5.96
CA PHE A 205 7.01 17.51 7.26
C PHE A 205 7.09 18.74 8.14
#